data_1b2abfe09d0d6e58a48587b3275d47f9
#
_entry.id   1b2abfe09d0d6e58a48587b3275d47f9
#
_cell.length_a   1.000
_cell.length_b   1.000
_cell.length_c   1.000
_cell.angle_alpha   90.00
_cell.angle_beta   90.00
_cell.angle_gamma   90.00
#
_symmetry.space_group_name_H-M   'P 1'
#
loop_
_entity.id
_entity.type
_entity.pdbx_description
1 polymer ?
#
loop_
_entity_poly.entity_id
_entity_poly.type
_entity_poly.pdbx_seq_one_letter_code
_entity_poly.pdbx_strand_id
1 'polypeptide(L)'
;MTPFEDRYKNRVSEIREIFGEENYLRIMFDIEVAWWYAINNPKAGIAEFAIFFNEVKHKFSYKRIKEHECETNHDVVALVRFLKEDCGMTNAHYGLTSQDVVSLAYSISAYKASKFIGTKLGSLCDDLKTFYGSVDRMVGYTHGQKATPISTQNLLDVIINEDKIGISSMRDRLKIRPETRFGNGACGDRYSIKNVENEWEFEKNVKRCLTMVSCAHDISGLNRSTYSRQTDYYPYIASLSETIKLLSLLLKRESVNIWLLASKGIVVKINTAQEAGSSAMPQKVNPIEFENAEGNAELCEAMANVMINKAMSSRLDRDLSDLTVMRNLGSMFGYLTLAITSMSRGLKRYSLDADLIEETISNSHEMLAESVSLMMQKNGVAGAYDIAKGMFMSKKDMSREDFEDCVMGTEEIPEEIKQELLKLEL
;
A
#
# COMPACT_ATOMS: atom_id res chain seq x y z
N MET A 1 14.59 -4.75 19.27
CA MET A 1 14.38 -6.01 18.52
C MET A 1 13.10 -5.85 17.70
N THR A 2 13.18 -5.98 16.40
CA THR A 2 12.03 -5.90 15.50
C THR A 2 11.97 -7.18 14.68
N PRO A 3 10.76 -7.64 14.24
CA PRO A 3 10.63 -8.83 13.39
C PRO A 3 11.35 -8.69 12.04
N PHE A 4 11.71 -7.47 11.62
CA PHE A 4 12.42 -7.20 10.37
C PHE A 4 13.92 -7.53 10.44
N GLU A 5 14.50 -7.63 11.63
CA GLU A 5 15.92 -7.96 11.81
C GLU A 5 16.17 -9.47 11.79
N ASP A 6 15.15 -10.26 12.17
CA ASP A 6 15.26 -11.72 12.32
C ASP A 6 14.34 -12.46 11.35
N ARG A 7 13.10 -12.75 11.79
CA ARG A 7 12.15 -13.65 11.12
C ARG A 7 11.80 -13.22 9.70
N TYR A 8 11.66 -11.91 9.45
CA TYR A 8 11.24 -11.36 8.18
C TYR A 8 12.35 -10.66 7.40
N LYS A 9 13.59 -10.75 7.87
CA LYS A 9 14.76 -10.05 7.30
C LYS A 9 14.84 -10.16 5.77
N ASN A 10 14.68 -11.39 5.25
CA ASN A 10 14.80 -11.66 3.81
C ASN A 10 13.54 -11.29 3.00
N ARG A 11 12.40 -11.11 3.68
CA ARG A 11 11.14 -10.72 3.02
C ARG A 11 10.99 -9.21 2.84
N VAL A 12 11.76 -8.44 3.57
CA VAL A 12 11.76 -6.98 3.56
C VAL A 12 13.15 -6.41 3.24
N SER A 13 14.00 -7.18 2.56
CA SER A 13 15.38 -6.78 2.24
C SER A 13 15.46 -5.44 1.54
N GLU A 14 14.65 -5.21 0.51
CA GLU A 14 14.65 -3.96 -0.24
C GLU A 14 14.19 -2.76 0.61
N ILE A 15 13.20 -2.96 1.48
CA ILE A 15 12.77 -1.90 2.41
C ILE A 15 13.86 -1.59 3.43
N ARG A 16 14.58 -2.61 3.92
CA ARG A 16 15.73 -2.43 4.82
C ARG A 16 16.89 -1.70 4.14
N GLU A 17 17.14 -1.99 2.85
CA GLU A 17 18.12 -1.26 2.06
C GLU A 17 17.72 0.21 1.87
N ILE A 18 16.44 0.48 1.55
CA ILE A 18 15.94 1.84 1.31
C ILE A 18 15.99 2.69 2.58
N PHE A 19 15.59 2.14 3.74
CA PHE A 19 15.46 2.88 5.01
C PHE A 19 16.57 2.58 6.01
N GLY A 20 17.56 1.77 5.65
CA GLY A 20 18.72 1.51 6.50
C GLY A 20 19.51 2.79 6.78
N GLU A 21 20.06 2.90 8.00
CA GLU A 21 20.77 4.10 8.46
C GLU A 21 21.92 4.48 7.53
N GLU A 22 22.69 3.52 7.04
CA GLU A 22 23.78 3.79 6.10
C GLU A 22 23.26 4.41 4.80
N ASN A 23 22.16 3.88 4.22
CA ASN A 23 21.59 4.44 3.00
C ASN A 23 20.96 5.81 3.26
N TYR A 24 20.34 6.02 4.41
CA TYR A 24 19.81 7.32 4.80
C TYR A 24 20.93 8.38 4.88
N LEU A 25 22.06 8.06 5.53
CA LEU A 25 23.23 8.93 5.55
C LEU A 25 23.83 9.14 4.16
N ARG A 26 23.82 8.13 3.31
CA ARG A 26 24.28 8.25 1.92
C ARG A 26 23.41 9.20 1.11
N ILE A 27 22.08 9.12 1.23
CA ILE A 27 21.17 10.06 0.56
C ILE A 27 21.44 11.49 1.05
N MET A 28 21.62 11.70 2.35
CA MET A 28 21.96 13.03 2.88
C MET A 28 23.31 13.52 2.37
N PHE A 29 24.31 12.64 2.27
CA PHE A 29 25.61 12.97 1.65
C PHE A 29 25.44 13.41 0.19
N ASP A 30 24.66 12.67 -0.60
CA ASP A 30 24.41 12.99 -2.00
C ASP A 30 23.72 14.36 -2.16
N ILE A 31 22.76 14.68 -1.28
CA ILE A 31 22.09 15.98 -1.22
C ILE A 31 23.09 17.11 -0.92
N GLU A 32 23.92 16.94 0.11
CA GLU A 32 24.91 17.95 0.49
C GLU A 32 25.99 18.15 -0.58
N VAL A 33 26.44 17.08 -1.25
CA VAL A 33 27.36 17.15 -2.38
C VAL A 33 26.75 17.90 -3.54
N ALA A 34 25.49 17.63 -3.87
CA ALA A 34 24.75 18.36 -4.92
C ALA A 34 24.58 19.84 -4.56
N TRP A 35 24.27 20.13 -3.29
CA TRP A 35 24.16 21.50 -2.80
C TRP A 35 25.50 22.23 -2.87
N TRP A 36 26.57 21.64 -2.35
CA TRP A 36 27.92 22.21 -2.41
C TRP A 36 28.32 22.49 -3.87
N TYR A 37 28.06 21.56 -4.78
CA TYR A 37 28.38 21.75 -6.20
C TYR A 37 27.56 22.88 -6.82
N ALA A 38 26.26 22.97 -6.50
CA ALA A 38 25.39 24.01 -7.04
C ALA A 38 25.85 25.43 -6.66
N ILE A 39 26.30 25.65 -5.43
CA ILE A 39 26.75 26.96 -4.96
C ILE A 39 28.17 27.32 -5.46
N ASN A 40 29.06 26.35 -5.58
CA ASN A 40 30.46 26.60 -5.97
C ASN A 40 30.69 26.59 -7.49
N ASN A 41 29.75 26.04 -8.26
CA ASN A 41 29.88 25.95 -9.73
C ASN A 41 28.64 26.52 -10.43
N PRO A 42 28.35 27.86 -10.32
CA PRO A 42 27.07 28.43 -10.72
C PRO A 42 26.79 28.35 -12.22
N LYS A 43 27.79 28.07 -13.06
CA LYS A 43 27.65 27.94 -14.53
C LYS A 43 27.60 26.47 -15.00
N ALA A 44 27.96 25.51 -14.17
CA ALA A 44 28.01 24.11 -14.55
C ALA A 44 26.60 23.50 -14.72
N GLY A 45 26.44 22.64 -15.71
CA GLY A 45 25.22 21.88 -15.98
C GLY A 45 25.15 20.53 -15.28
N ILE A 46 24.15 19.74 -15.66
CA ILE A 46 23.92 18.40 -15.09
C ILE A 46 25.00 17.40 -15.51
N ALA A 47 25.52 17.53 -16.75
CA ALA A 47 26.56 16.62 -17.24
C ALA A 47 27.87 16.77 -16.45
N GLU A 48 28.31 18.00 -16.20
CA GLU A 48 29.50 18.28 -15.39
C GLU A 48 29.31 17.85 -13.94
N PHE A 49 28.10 18.05 -13.39
CA PHE A 49 27.76 17.52 -12.07
C PHE A 49 27.87 15.99 -12.02
N ALA A 50 27.33 15.28 -13.03
CA ALA A 50 27.37 13.82 -13.06
C ALA A 50 28.81 13.27 -13.07
N ILE A 51 29.73 13.91 -13.76
CA ILE A 51 31.16 13.56 -13.76
C ILE A 51 31.73 13.77 -12.35
N PHE A 52 31.58 14.96 -11.79
CA PHE A 52 32.04 15.30 -10.45
C PHE A 52 31.44 14.34 -9.37
N PHE A 53 30.15 14.11 -9.45
CA PHE A 53 29.46 13.24 -8.49
C PHE A 53 29.97 11.79 -8.54
N ASN A 54 30.27 11.27 -9.75
CA ASN A 54 30.85 9.94 -9.89
C ASN A 54 32.24 9.81 -9.25
N GLU A 55 33.02 10.89 -9.22
CA GLU A 55 34.32 10.93 -8.53
C GLU A 55 34.16 11.01 -7.02
N VAL A 56 33.19 11.80 -6.54
CA VAL A 56 33.03 12.10 -5.10
C VAL A 56 32.23 11.05 -4.34
N LYS A 57 31.23 10.42 -4.96
CA LYS A 57 30.36 9.43 -4.29
C LYS A 57 31.14 8.27 -3.61
N HIS A 58 32.33 7.95 -4.10
CA HIS A 58 33.21 6.90 -3.54
C HIS A 58 33.92 7.34 -2.25
N LYS A 59 33.92 8.63 -1.92
CA LYS A 59 34.47 9.13 -0.65
C LYS A 59 33.55 8.88 0.53
N PHE A 60 32.26 8.59 0.30
CA PHE A 60 31.32 8.31 1.38
C PHE A 60 31.84 7.20 2.31
N SER A 61 31.86 7.46 3.61
CA SER A 61 32.26 6.50 4.62
C SER A 61 31.31 6.54 5.81
N TYR A 62 30.40 5.56 5.88
CA TYR A 62 29.49 5.39 7.01
C TYR A 62 30.23 5.36 8.34
N LYS A 63 31.31 4.56 8.42
CA LYS A 63 32.14 4.44 9.62
C LYS A 63 32.68 5.78 10.07
N ARG A 64 33.24 6.57 9.16
CA ARG A 64 33.84 7.85 9.48
C ARG A 64 32.82 8.89 9.93
N ILE A 65 31.63 8.91 9.32
CA ILE A 65 30.51 9.76 9.76
C ILE A 65 30.08 9.38 11.17
N LYS A 66 29.96 8.08 11.48
CA LYS A 66 29.61 7.62 12.84
C LYS A 66 30.66 7.96 13.87
N GLU A 67 31.97 7.98 13.54
CA GLU A 67 33.03 8.48 14.40
C GLU A 67 32.81 9.96 14.75
N HIS A 68 32.51 10.81 13.76
CA HIS A 68 32.15 12.21 14.00
C HIS A 68 30.87 12.36 14.83
N GLU A 69 29.88 11.48 14.62
CA GLU A 69 28.63 11.53 15.38
C GLU A 69 28.81 11.20 16.86
N CYS A 70 29.74 10.32 17.21
CA CYS A 70 30.09 10.05 18.61
C CYS A 70 30.59 11.31 19.36
N GLU A 71 31.19 12.26 18.64
CA GLU A 71 31.64 13.52 19.22
C GLU A 71 30.57 14.62 19.19
N THR A 72 29.76 14.68 18.12
CA THR A 72 28.79 15.75 17.87
C THR A 72 27.42 15.48 18.45
N ASN A 73 27.07 14.22 18.72
CA ASN A 73 25.75 13.73 19.10
C ASN A 73 24.62 14.20 18.11
N HIS A 74 24.97 14.40 16.83
CA HIS A 74 24.04 14.87 15.82
C HIS A 74 24.46 14.40 14.41
N ASP A 75 23.60 13.63 13.77
CA ASP A 75 23.83 12.97 12.48
C ASP A 75 24.20 13.96 11.34
N VAL A 76 23.40 15.02 11.14
CA VAL A 76 23.66 16.01 10.09
C VAL A 76 24.93 16.82 10.38
N VAL A 77 25.18 17.19 11.65
CA VAL A 77 26.42 17.90 12.02
C VAL A 77 27.64 17.03 11.77
N ALA A 78 27.55 15.74 12.10
CA ALA A 78 28.62 14.76 11.82
C ALA A 78 28.88 14.62 10.31
N LEU A 79 27.82 14.52 9.50
CA LEU A 79 27.93 14.49 8.05
C LEU A 79 28.59 15.76 7.49
N VAL A 80 28.16 16.93 7.95
CA VAL A 80 28.75 18.22 7.52
C VAL A 80 30.21 18.32 7.90
N ARG A 81 30.56 17.84 9.10
CA ARG A 81 31.96 17.78 9.55
C ARG A 81 32.80 16.86 8.65
N PHE A 82 32.28 15.67 8.36
CA PHE A 82 32.91 14.74 7.41
C PHE A 82 33.14 15.37 6.04
N LEU A 83 32.14 16.07 5.48
CA LEU A 83 32.28 16.75 4.20
C LEU A 83 33.38 17.83 4.21
N LYS A 84 33.50 18.58 5.31
CA LYS A 84 34.51 19.63 5.46
C LYS A 84 35.90 19.06 5.67
N GLU A 85 36.09 18.16 6.61
CA GLU A 85 37.38 17.66 7.03
C GLU A 85 37.92 16.55 6.13
N ASP A 86 37.09 15.60 5.73
CA ASP A 86 37.52 14.42 5.00
C ASP A 86 37.32 14.57 3.47
N CYS A 87 36.37 15.41 3.01
CA CYS A 87 36.12 15.63 1.59
C CYS A 87 36.61 16.98 1.06
N GLY A 88 37.00 17.93 1.91
CA GLY A 88 37.51 19.26 1.52
C GLY A 88 36.41 20.24 1.11
N MET A 89 35.15 20.00 1.46
CA MET A 89 34.00 20.85 1.10
C MET A 89 33.75 21.92 2.16
N THR A 90 34.62 22.93 2.25
CA THR A 90 34.69 23.89 3.36
C THR A 90 33.41 24.64 3.68
N ASN A 91 32.56 24.93 2.67
CA ASN A 91 31.27 25.61 2.82
C ASN A 91 30.07 24.66 2.66
N ALA A 92 30.25 23.34 2.95
CA ALA A 92 29.13 22.41 3.01
C ALA A 92 28.05 22.91 3.98
N HIS A 93 26.78 22.65 3.68
CA HIS A 93 25.60 23.05 4.45
C HIS A 93 25.33 24.58 4.48
N TYR A 94 26.00 25.39 3.64
CA TYR A 94 25.80 26.83 3.60
C TYR A 94 24.34 27.21 3.36
N GLY A 95 23.76 28.02 4.24
CA GLY A 95 22.40 28.52 4.14
C GLY A 95 21.29 27.49 4.37
N LEU A 96 21.62 26.24 4.69
CA LEU A 96 20.66 25.18 5.00
C LEU A 96 20.45 25.02 6.51
N THR A 97 19.35 24.39 6.88
CA THR A 97 19.12 23.78 8.18
C THR A 97 19.11 22.25 8.05
N SER A 98 19.40 21.53 9.12
CA SER A 98 19.37 20.06 9.11
C SER A 98 18.08 19.49 8.51
N GLN A 99 16.96 20.14 8.79
CA GLN A 99 15.65 19.70 8.27
C GLN A 99 15.51 19.80 6.74
N ASP A 100 16.25 20.68 6.07
CA ASP A 100 16.27 20.76 4.61
C ASP A 100 16.77 19.43 4.02
N VAL A 101 17.85 18.90 4.58
CA VAL A 101 18.48 17.65 4.12
C VAL A 101 17.68 16.42 4.57
N VAL A 102 17.26 16.41 5.84
CA VAL A 102 16.49 15.30 6.44
C VAL A 102 15.14 15.08 5.75
N SER A 103 14.36 16.15 5.53
CA SER A 103 13.04 16.01 4.87
C SER A 103 13.17 15.54 3.43
N LEU A 104 14.18 16.01 2.71
CA LEU A 104 14.45 15.57 1.34
C LEU A 104 14.88 14.09 1.31
N ALA A 105 15.73 13.65 2.27
CA ALA A 105 16.15 12.26 2.35
C ALA A 105 14.97 11.32 2.63
N TYR A 106 14.06 11.67 3.54
CA TYR A 106 12.82 10.89 3.76
C TYR A 106 11.92 10.86 2.53
N SER A 107 11.77 11.98 1.82
CA SER A 107 10.98 12.04 0.59
C SER A 107 11.55 11.14 -0.51
N ILE A 108 12.87 11.11 -0.68
CA ILE A 108 13.56 10.23 -1.63
C ILE A 108 13.35 8.75 -1.25
N SER A 109 13.55 8.40 0.03
CA SER A 109 13.37 7.03 0.51
C SER A 109 11.92 6.57 0.34
N ALA A 110 10.95 7.40 0.70
CA ALA A 110 9.53 7.12 0.53
C ALA A 110 9.15 6.93 -0.96
N TYR A 111 9.69 7.75 -1.86
CA TYR A 111 9.47 7.61 -3.30
C TYR A 111 10.00 6.26 -3.84
N LYS A 112 11.22 5.90 -3.46
CA LYS A 112 11.80 4.59 -3.85
C LYS A 112 10.97 3.42 -3.33
N ALA A 113 10.54 3.48 -2.07
CA ALA A 113 9.68 2.47 -1.47
C ALA A 113 8.31 2.40 -2.15
N SER A 114 7.72 3.54 -2.53
CA SER A 114 6.46 3.58 -3.26
C SER A 114 6.56 2.95 -4.65
N LYS A 115 7.65 3.17 -5.38
CA LYS A 115 7.92 2.48 -6.66
C LYS A 115 7.99 0.96 -6.46
N PHE A 116 8.71 0.50 -5.43
CA PHE A 116 8.81 -0.91 -5.09
C PHE A 116 7.43 -1.52 -4.74
N ILE A 117 6.65 -0.87 -3.88
CA ILE A 117 5.28 -1.30 -3.55
C ILE A 117 4.40 -1.33 -4.79
N GLY A 118 4.47 -0.31 -5.66
CA GLY A 118 3.72 -0.27 -6.93
C GLY A 118 3.98 -1.49 -7.83
N THR A 119 5.23 -1.99 -7.86
CA THR A 119 5.59 -3.22 -8.57
C THR A 119 4.97 -4.46 -7.93
N LYS A 120 5.05 -4.56 -6.59
CA LYS A 120 4.45 -5.68 -5.83
C LYS A 120 2.93 -5.73 -5.98
N LEU A 121 2.26 -4.58 -6.01
CA LEU A 121 0.82 -4.50 -6.25
C LEU A 121 0.43 -4.95 -7.67
N GLY A 122 1.26 -4.64 -8.68
CA GLY A 122 1.05 -5.18 -10.02
C GLY A 122 1.02 -6.71 -10.03
N SER A 123 2.03 -7.33 -9.42
CA SER A 123 2.09 -8.79 -9.28
C SER A 123 0.92 -9.36 -8.47
N LEU A 124 0.47 -8.67 -7.41
CA LEU A 124 -0.68 -9.08 -6.63
C LEU A 124 -1.98 -9.05 -7.45
N CYS A 125 -2.17 -8.03 -8.31
CA CYS A 125 -3.31 -7.99 -9.22
C CYS A 125 -3.34 -9.20 -10.16
N ASP A 126 -2.18 -9.61 -10.68
CA ASP A 126 -2.10 -10.79 -11.55
C ASP A 126 -2.38 -12.09 -10.78
N ASP A 127 -1.91 -12.21 -9.54
CA ASP A 127 -2.21 -13.34 -8.66
C ASP A 127 -3.72 -13.42 -8.32
N LEU A 128 -4.38 -12.29 -8.05
CA LEU A 128 -5.82 -12.20 -7.82
C LEU A 128 -6.62 -12.62 -9.06
N LYS A 129 -6.23 -12.14 -10.25
CA LYS A 129 -6.87 -12.55 -11.51
C LYS A 129 -6.76 -14.04 -11.76
N THR A 130 -5.59 -14.62 -11.49
CA THR A 130 -5.38 -16.06 -11.63
C THR A 130 -6.25 -16.85 -10.65
N PHE A 131 -6.32 -16.41 -9.38
CA PHE A 131 -7.06 -17.07 -8.34
C PHE A 131 -8.58 -17.06 -8.60
N TYR A 132 -9.17 -15.89 -8.79
CA TYR A 132 -10.61 -15.73 -9.01
C TYR A 132 -11.03 -16.12 -10.43
N GLY A 133 -10.15 -15.96 -11.42
CA GLY A 133 -10.44 -16.36 -12.82
C GLY A 133 -10.43 -17.87 -13.07
N SER A 134 -10.20 -18.68 -12.04
CA SER A 134 -10.29 -20.15 -12.14
C SER A 134 -11.74 -20.66 -12.21
N VAL A 135 -12.73 -19.82 -11.87
CA VAL A 135 -14.16 -20.08 -11.98
C VAL A 135 -14.89 -18.83 -12.47
N ASP A 136 -16.00 -18.99 -13.19
CA ASP A 136 -16.76 -17.85 -13.74
C ASP A 136 -17.71 -17.22 -12.71
N ARG A 137 -18.19 -18.02 -11.78
CA ARG A 137 -19.16 -17.63 -10.76
C ARG A 137 -18.89 -18.33 -9.43
N MET A 138 -19.40 -17.76 -8.37
CA MET A 138 -19.37 -18.38 -7.04
C MET A 138 -20.60 -17.94 -6.23
N VAL A 139 -20.83 -18.57 -5.10
CA VAL A 139 -21.94 -18.23 -4.20
C VAL A 139 -21.66 -16.88 -3.52
N GLY A 140 -22.57 -15.93 -3.68
CA GLY A 140 -22.59 -14.70 -2.90
C GLY A 140 -23.20 -14.94 -1.52
N TYR A 141 -22.60 -14.30 -0.50
CA TYR A 141 -23.07 -14.41 0.88
C TYR A 141 -23.43 -13.04 1.44
N THR A 142 -24.64 -12.92 1.99
CA THR A 142 -25.05 -11.76 2.80
C THR A 142 -25.44 -12.23 4.18
N HIS A 143 -25.01 -11.52 5.23
CA HIS A 143 -25.27 -11.92 6.63
C HIS A 143 -24.83 -13.36 6.94
N GLY A 144 -23.80 -13.87 6.23
CA GLY A 144 -23.33 -15.24 6.38
C GLY A 144 -24.21 -16.33 5.73
N GLN A 145 -25.31 -15.94 5.06
CA GLN A 145 -26.25 -16.84 4.37
C GLN A 145 -25.97 -16.81 2.85
N LYS A 146 -26.24 -17.92 2.16
CA LYS A 146 -26.28 -17.97 0.71
C LYS A 146 -27.30 -16.93 0.21
N ALA A 147 -26.93 -16.15 -0.80
CA ALA A 147 -27.80 -15.10 -1.37
C ALA A 147 -28.08 -15.38 -2.84
N THR A 148 -27.20 -14.96 -3.73
CA THR A 148 -27.29 -15.18 -5.18
C THR A 148 -25.94 -15.58 -5.73
N PRO A 149 -25.86 -16.28 -6.85
CA PRO A 149 -24.60 -16.43 -7.57
C PRO A 149 -24.05 -15.06 -7.96
N ILE A 150 -22.72 -14.89 -7.87
CA ILE A 150 -22.01 -13.68 -8.27
C ILE A 150 -20.91 -14.01 -9.27
N SER A 151 -20.69 -13.12 -10.24
CA SER A 151 -19.58 -13.24 -11.17
C SER A 151 -18.26 -12.97 -10.45
N THR A 152 -17.27 -13.84 -10.66
CA THR A 152 -15.90 -13.60 -10.18
C THR A 152 -15.24 -12.41 -10.84
N GLN A 153 -15.61 -12.09 -12.08
CA GLN A 153 -15.17 -10.87 -12.75
C GLN A 153 -15.64 -9.62 -11.99
N ASN A 154 -16.89 -9.59 -11.54
CA ASN A 154 -17.40 -8.48 -10.74
C ASN A 154 -16.62 -8.31 -9.41
N LEU A 155 -16.26 -9.41 -8.74
CA LEU A 155 -15.41 -9.37 -7.57
C LEU A 155 -14.03 -8.78 -7.88
N LEU A 156 -13.41 -9.20 -8.97
CA LEU A 156 -12.13 -8.67 -9.41
C LEU A 156 -12.20 -7.17 -9.72
N ASP A 157 -13.28 -6.74 -10.36
CA ASP A 157 -13.49 -5.33 -10.69
C ASP A 157 -13.61 -4.48 -9.42
N VAL A 158 -14.31 -4.96 -8.39
CA VAL A 158 -14.37 -4.29 -7.08
C VAL A 158 -13.02 -4.25 -6.37
N ILE A 159 -12.25 -5.34 -6.40
CA ILE A 159 -10.97 -5.41 -5.67
C ILE A 159 -9.87 -4.62 -6.41
N ILE A 160 -9.82 -4.74 -7.74
CA ILE A 160 -8.70 -4.22 -8.53
C ILE A 160 -9.03 -2.87 -9.17
N ASN A 161 -10.20 -2.72 -9.78
CA ASN A 161 -10.53 -1.64 -10.71
C ASN A 161 -11.46 -0.57 -10.14
N GLU A 162 -12.01 -0.75 -8.93
CA GLU A 162 -12.83 0.30 -8.31
C GLU A 162 -12.05 1.63 -8.25
N ASP A 163 -12.67 2.72 -8.74
CA ASP A 163 -12.01 3.99 -9.06
C ASP A 163 -11.37 4.69 -7.85
N LYS A 164 -11.90 4.49 -6.66
CA LYS A 164 -11.45 5.21 -5.47
C LYS A 164 -10.55 4.39 -4.55
N ILE A 165 -10.86 3.12 -4.37
CA ILE A 165 -10.21 2.26 -3.38
C ILE A 165 -9.67 0.95 -3.95
N GLY A 166 -9.87 0.66 -5.24
CA GLY A 166 -9.28 -0.52 -5.90
C GLY A 166 -7.75 -0.47 -5.91
N ILE A 167 -7.11 -1.63 -6.02
CA ILE A 167 -5.64 -1.74 -5.98
C ILE A 167 -5.00 -0.88 -7.08
N SER A 168 -5.59 -0.83 -8.27
CA SER A 168 -5.08 -0.02 -9.40
C SER A 168 -5.09 1.47 -9.08
N SER A 169 -6.19 1.98 -8.51
CA SER A 169 -6.29 3.36 -8.06
C SER A 169 -5.28 3.70 -6.96
N MET A 170 -5.14 2.83 -5.95
CA MET A 170 -4.13 3.01 -4.90
C MET A 170 -2.70 2.99 -5.46
N ARG A 171 -2.42 2.09 -6.41
CA ARG A 171 -1.13 2.03 -7.11
C ARG A 171 -0.81 3.32 -7.87
N ASP A 172 -1.80 3.94 -8.50
CA ASP A 172 -1.61 5.23 -9.19
C ASP A 172 -1.40 6.37 -8.21
N ARG A 173 -2.09 6.37 -7.07
CA ARG A 173 -1.86 7.34 -5.99
C ARG A 173 -0.48 7.21 -5.34
N LEU A 174 0.16 6.04 -5.37
CA LEU A 174 1.55 5.87 -4.94
C LEU A 174 2.58 6.52 -5.89
N LYS A 175 2.20 6.89 -7.12
CA LYS A 175 3.06 7.58 -8.09
C LYS A 175 3.16 9.09 -7.86
N ILE A 176 2.61 9.60 -6.77
CA ILE A 176 2.71 11.01 -6.38
C ILE A 176 4.17 11.46 -6.35
N ARG A 177 4.43 12.66 -6.88
CA ARG A 177 5.78 13.23 -6.90
C ARG A 177 6.24 13.57 -5.48
N PRO A 178 7.48 13.23 -5.12
CA PRO A 178 8.02 13.61 -3.82
C PRO A 178 8.11 15.13 -3.70
N GLU A 179 7.84 15.62 -2.51
CA GLU A 179 7.85 17.04 -2.18
C GLU A 179 8.87 17.32 -1.08
N THR A 180 9.48 18.50 -1.12
CA THR A 180 10.47 18.94 -0.15
C THR A 180 10.35 20.44 0.14
N ARG A 181 10.80 20.84 1.33
CA ARG A 181 10.97 22.23 1.73
C ARG A 181 12.39 22.78 1.48
N PHE A 182 13.25 21.99 0.91
CA PHE A 182 14.69 22.26 0.77
C PHE A 182 15.02 23.72 0.45
N GLY A 183 15.90 24.32 1.26
CA GLY A 183 16.36 25.70 1.11
C GLY A 183 15.35 26.76 1.55
N ASN A 184 14.35 26.45 2.38
CA ASN A 184 13.42 27.44 2.92
C ASN A 184 13.89 28.12 4.22
N GLY A 185 15.05 27.69 4.78
CA GLY A 185 15.63 28.29 5.99
C GLY A 185 15.02 27.78 7.30
N ALA A 186 15.57 28.20 8.41
CA ALA A 186 15.27 27.65 9.74
C ALA A 186 13.79 27.83 10.17
N CYS A 187 13.14 28.89 9.76
CA CYS A 187 11.72 29.15 10.08
C CYS A 187 10.85 29.27 8.81
N GLY A 188 11.34 28.86 7.66
CA GLY A 188 10.63 28.94 6.39
C GLY A 188 10.69 30.29 5.67
N ASP A 189 11.45 31.28 6.16
CA ASP A 189 11.46 32.65 5.62
C ASP A 189 12.82 33.08 5.00
N ARG A 190 13.87 32.31 5.13
CA ARG A 190 15.21 32.71 4.62
C ARG A 190 15.73 34.05 5.12
N TYR A 191 15.25 34.55 6.25
CA TYR A 191 15.61 35.87 6.76
C TYR A 191 17.14 36.07 6.80
N SER A 192 17.88 35.08 7.30
CA SER A 192 19.35 35.17 7.38
C SER A 192 20.01 35.23 6.01
N ILE A 193 19.49 34.50 5.03
CA ILE A 193 20.03 34.50 3.65
C ILE A 193 19.81 35.87 2.98
N LYS A 194 18.62 36.45 3.13
CA LYS A 194 18.30 37.77 2.56
C LYS A 194 19.23 38.89 3.05
N ASN A 195 19.83 38.71 4.22
CA ASN A 195 20.79 39.63 4.81
C ASN A 195 22.22 39.46 4.31
N VAL A 196 22.54 38.32 3.66
CA VAL A 196 23.93 37.94 3.29
C VAL A 196 24.11 37.93 1.79
N GLU A 197 23.10 37.52 1.04
CA GLU A 197 23.17 37.42 -0.43
C GLU A 197 21.83 37.71 -1.11
N ASN A 198 21.86 37.78 -2.44
CA ASN A 198 20.64 37.95 -3.24
C ASN A 198 19.77 36.67 -3.17
N GLU A 199 18.54 36.81 -2.70
CA GLU A 199 17.59 35.72 -2.57
C GLU A 199 17.33 35.00 -3.92
N TRP A 200 17.35 35.71 -5.02
CA TRP A 200 17.13 35.15 -6.36
C TRP A 200 18.27 34.20 -6.78
N GLU A 201 19.53 34.55 -6.47
CA GLU A 201 20.70 33.69 -6.76
C GLU A 201 20.66 32.42 -5.86
N PHE A 202 20.33 32.60 -4.61
CA PHE A 202 20.14 31.46 -3.69
C PHE A 202 19.03 30.51 -4.20
N GLU A 203 17.88 31.05 -4.61
CA GLU A 203 16.77 30.28 -5.17
C GLU A 203 17.17 29.51 -6.43
N LYS A 204 17.96 30.10 -7.29
CA LYS A 204 18.50 29.47 -8.49
C LYS A 204 19.40 28.28 -8.14
N ASN A 205 20.24 28.41 -7.11
CA ASN A 205 21.09 27.34 -6.64
C ASN A 205 20.25 26.20 -6.02
N VAL A 206 19.19 26.51 -5.28
CA VAL A 206 18.23 25.51 -4.76
C VAL A 206 17.61 24.71 -5.91
N LYS A 207 17.11 25.35 -6.95
CA LYS A 207 16.52 24.66 -8.13
C LYS A 207 17.53 23.77 -8.83
N ARG A 208 18.76 24.24 -8.99
CA ARG A 208 19.86 23.44 -9.58
C ARG A 208 20.19 22.22 -8.73
N CYS A 209 20.34 22.40 -7.42
CA CYS A 209 20.57 21.30 -6.50
C CYS A 209 19.47 20.22 -6.61
N LEU A 210 18.21 20.62 -6.56
CA LEU A 210 17.08 19.68 -6.68
C LEU A 210 17.07 18.92 -8.02
N THR A 211 17.47 19.59 -9.11
CA THR A 211 17.63 18.92 -10.41
C THR A 211 18.77 17.90 -10.37
N MET A 212 19.91 18.24 -9.77
CA MET A 212 21.05 17.34 -9.58
C MET A 212 20.69 16.12 -8.73
N VAL A 213 20.01 16.34 -7.59
CA VAL A 213 19.51 15.28 -6.71
C VAL A 213 18.51 14.39 -7.46
N SER A 214 17.60 14.97 -8.24
CA SER A 214 16.66 14.21 -9.05
C SER A 214 17.36 13.27 -10.02
N CYS A 215 18.41 13.75 -10.69
CA CYS A 215 19.23 12.94 -11.58
C CYS A 215 20.00 11.85 -10.84
N ALA A 216 20.62 12.17 -9.68
CA ALA A 216 21.41 11.24 -8.90
C ALA A 216 20.58 10.06 -8.34
N HIS A 217 19.31 10.28 -8.06
CA HIS A 217 18.39 9.30 -7.46
C HIS A 217 17.31 8.75 -8.41
N ASP A 218 17.36 9.06 -9.70
CA ASP A 218 16.37 8.66 -10.72
C ASP A 218 14.92 9.02 -10.30
N ILE A 219 14.73 10.31 -9.95
CA ILE A 219 13.44 10.84 -9.54
C ILE A 219 12.84 11.67 -10.68
N SER A 220 11.66 11.30 -11.17
CA SER A 220 10.94 12.09 -12.18
C SER A 220 10.23 13.28 -11.54
N GLY A 221 11.01 14.34 -11.22
CA GLY A 221 10.52 15.61 -10.72
C GLY A 221 10.30 15.63 -9.20
N LEU A 222 11.17 16.39 -8.52
CA LEU A 222 10.97 16.81 -7.14
C LEU A 222 10.13 18.08 -7.13
N ASN A 223 9.01 18.06 -6.41
CA ASN A 223 8.25 19.27 -6.11
C ASN A 223 8.88 19.97 -4.91
N ARG A 224 8.88 21.29 -4.95
CA ARG A 224 9.31 22.09 -3.81
C ARG A 224 8.16 22.91 -3.28
N SER A 225 7.90 22.77 -1.98
CA SER A 225 6.97 23.64 -1.27
C SER A 225 7.54 25.04 -1.18
N THR A 226 6.79 26.02 -1.68
CA THR A 226 7.17 27.44 -1.59
C THR A 226 6.94 27.99 -0.20
N TYR A 227 5.95 27.45 0.50
CA TYR A 227 5.55 27.87 1.83
C TYR A 227 5.73 26.71 2.81
N SER A 228 6.59 26.88 3.80
CA SER A 228 6.80 25.89 4.84
C SER A 228 7.32 26.55 6.12
N ARG A 229 7.12 25.89 7.23
CA ARG A 229 7.88 26.16 8.48
C ARG A 229 9.17 25.34 8.48
N GLN A 230 9.92 25.33 9.56
CA GLN A 230 11.10 24.45 9.67
C GLN A 230 10.69 22.98 9.67
N THR A 231 9.67 22.59 10.43
CA THR A 231 8.98 21.35 10.20
C THR A 231 8.08 21.55 8.99
N ASP A 232 8.48 20.98 7.89
CA ASP A 232 7.58 20.73 6.80
C ASP A 232 6.46 19.86 7.38
N TYR A 233 5.21 20.24 7.17
CA TYR A 233 4.07 19.37 7.52
C TYR A 233 4.10 18.03 6.77
N TYR A 234 5.23 17.70 6.12
CA TYR A 234 5.42 16.50 5.35
C TYR A 234 4.19 16.13 4.49
N PRO A 235 3.62 17.06 3.71
CA PRO A 235 2.35 16.82 3.00
C PRO A 235 2.45 15.60 2.09
N TYR A 236 3.61 15.38 1.50
CA TYR A 236 3.91 14.18 0.72
C TYR A 236 3.79 12.91 1.56
N ILE A 237 4.43 12.87 2.74
CA ILE A 237 4.39 11.69 3.63
C ILE A 237 2.98 11.47 4.18
N ALA A 238 2.24 12.54 4.52
CA ALA A 238 0.86 12.46 4.98
C ALA A 238 -0.05 11.84 3.91
N SER A 239 -0.02 12.37 2.68
CA SER A 239 -0.81 11.87 1.55
C SER A 239 -0.45 10.43 1.17
N LEU A 240 0.83 10.11 1.19
CA LEU A 240 1.31 8.74 0.95
C LEU A 240 0.83 7.77 2.04
N SER A 241 0.92 8.16 3.30
CA SER A 241 0.46 7.36 4.43
C SER A 241 -1.05 7.14 4.42
N GLU A 242 -1.84 8.13 3.96
CA GLU A 242 -3.27 7.97 3.75
C GLU A 242 -3.56 6.90 2.67
N THR A 243 -2.85 6.93 1.57
CA THR A 243 -2.96 5.91 0.51
C THR A 243 -2.58 4.53 1.02
N ILE A 244 -1.49 4.41 1.78
CA ILE A 244 -1.02 3.16 2.40
C ILE A 244 -2.04 2.63 3.41
N LYS A 245 -2.66 3.51 4.20
CA LYS A 245 -3.73 3.15 5.14
C LYS A 245 -4.92 2.50 4.41
N LEU A 246 -5.43 3.15 3.36
CA LEU A 246 -6.55 2.63 2.58
C LEU A 246 -6.20 1.28 1.93
N LEU A 247 -4.99 1.16 1.39
CA LEU A 247 -4.49 -0.09 0.83
C LEU A 247 -4.40 -1.20 1.89
N SER A 248 -3.94 -0.88 3.10
CA SER A 248 -3.87 -1.85 4.20
C SER A 248 -5.26 -2.35 4.60
N LEU A 249 -6.24 -1.46 4.68
CA LEU A 249 -7.64 -1.82 4.96
C LEU A 249 -8.23 -2.72 3.87
N LEU A 250 -7.92 -2.45 2.60
CA LEU A 250 -8.33 -3.31 1.49
C LEU A 250 -7.72 -4.70 1.59
N LEU A 251 -6.41 -4.79 1.82
CA LEU A 251 -5.71 -6.08 1.97
C LEU A 251 -6.23 -6.87 3.18
N LYS A 252 -6.51 -6.20 4.30
CA LYS A 252 -7.12 -6.80 5.48
C LYS A 252 -8.49 -7.38 5.14
N ARG A 253 -9.36 -6.60 4.50
CA ARG A 253 -10.70 -7.03 4.08
C ARG A 253 -10.64 -8.28 3.21
N GLU A 254 -9.80 -8.29 2.19
CA GLU A 254 -9.70 -9.43 1.28
C GLU A 254 -9.07 -10.65 1.96
N SER A 255 -8.13 -10.48 2.88
CA SER A 255 -7.60 -11.59 3.69
C SER A 255 -8.68 -12.28 4.50
N VAL A 256 -9.54 -11.50 5.17
CA VAL A 256 -10.66 -12.00 5.96
C VAL A 256 -11.71 -12.69 5.06
N ASN A 257 -12.03 -12.11 3.89
CA ASN A 257 -12.98 -12.71 2.95
C ASN A 257 -12.49 -14.08 2.47
N ILE A 258 -11.23 -14.20 2.07
CA ILE A 258 -10.66 -15.47 1.62
C ILE A 258 -10.59 -16.47 2.77
N TRP A 259 -10.26 -16.03 3.99
CA TRP A 259 -10.29 -16.88 5.19
C TRP A 259 -11.70 -17.42 5.47
N LEU A 260 -12.76 -16.59 5.33
CA LEU A 260 -14.15 -17.00 5.46
C LEU A 260 -14.55 -18.01 4.38
N LEU A 261 -14.09 -17.83 3.13
CA LEU A 261 -14.30 -18.81 2.07
C LEU A 261 -13.59 -20.15 2.37
N ALA A 262 -12.38 -20.09 2.95
CA ALA A 262 -11.69 -21.30 3.41
C ALA A 262 -12.45 -22.02 4.55
N SER A 263 -13.09 -21.29 5.46
CA SER A 263 -13.92 -21.86 6.52
C SER A 263 -15.17 -22.57 5.99
N LYS A 264 -15.60 -22.24 4.78
CA LYS A 264 -16.72 -22.88 4.06
C LYS A 264 -16.26 -24.01 3.12
N GLY A 265 -14.97 -24.29 3.04
CA GLY A 265 -14.40 -25.29 2.13
C GLY A 265 -14.25 -24.82 0.68
N ILE A 266 -14.68 -23.60 0.35
CA ILE A 266 -14.62 -23.03 -1.00
C ILE A 266 -13.18 -22.73 -1.42
N VAL A 267 -12.32 -22.37 -0.48
CA VAL A 267 -10.89 -22.14 -0.71
C VAL A 267 -10.12 -23.32 -0.11
N VAL A 268 -9.43 -24.04 -0.97
CA VAL A 268 -8.67 -25.25 -0.63
C VAL A 268 -7.20 -25.09 -0.94
N LYS A 269 -6.35 -25.77 -0.18
CA LYS A 269 -4.91 -25.72 -0.39
C LYS A 269 -4.45 -26.67 -1.47
N ILE A 270 -3.63 -26.17 -2.39
CA ILE A 270 -2.99 -26.94 -3.45
C ILE A 270 -1.78 -27.68 -2.84
N ASN A 271 -1.66 -29.00 -3.05
CA ASN A 271 -0.51 -29.83 -2.63
C ASN A 271 -0.22 -29.80 -1.11
N THR A 272 -1.00 -30.53 -0.34
CA THR A 272 -0.81 -30.66 1.11
C THR A 272 0.25 -31.70 1.54
N ALA A 273 0.75 -32.53 0.63
CA ALA A 273 1.57 -33.71 0.91
C ALA A 273 2.94 -33.43 1.59
N GLN A 274 3.46 -32.22 1.55
CA GLN A 274 4.76 -31.86 2.12
C GLN A 274 4.67 -30.87 3.30
N GLU A 275 3.49 -30.52 3.76
CA GLU A 275 3.34 -29.53 4.84
C GLU A 275 3.07 -30.20 6.19
N ALA A 276 3.77 -29.71 7.21
CA ALA A 276 3.39 -30.03 8.57
C ALA A 276 1.99 -29.45 8.82
N GLY A 277 1.01 -30.30 9.08
CA GLY A 277 -0.30 -29.92 9.56
C GLY A 277 -0.21 -29.12 10.87
N SER A 278 -1.33 -28.86 11.51
CA SER A 278 -1.33 -28.34 12.89
C SER A 278 -0.51 -29.26 13.79
N SER A 279 0.29 -28.69 14.71
CA SER A 279 1.12 -29.47 15.64
C SER A 279 0.33 -30.48 16.49
N ALA A 280 -0.96 -30.23 16.71
CA ALA A 280 -1.84 -31.10 17.49
C ALA A 280 -2.94 -31.81 16.67
N MET A 281 -3.22 -31.30 15.45
CA MET A 281 -4.34 -31.78 14.62
C MET A 281 -3.83 -31.99 13.17
N PRO A 282 -3.27 -33.16 12.84
CA PRO A 282 -2.63 -33.41 11.55
C PRO A 282 -3.59 -33.35 10.34
N GLN A 283 -4.90 -33.53 10.56
CA GLN A 283 -5.94 -33.44 9.53
C GLN A 283 -6.25 -31.99 9.10
N LYS A 284 -5.71 -30.99 9.79
CA LYS A 284 -6.07 -29.58 9.61
C LYS A 284 -4.97 -28.80 8.92
N VAL A 285 -5.30 -28.12 7.83
CA VAL A 285 -4.41 -27.19 7.13
C VAL A 285 -4.93 -25.76 7.33
N ASN A 286 -4.14 -24.93 8.00
CA ASN A 286 -4.54 -23.56 8.35
C ASN A 286 -4.19 -22.58 7.20
N PRO A 287 -5.06 -21.62 6.88
CA PRO A 287 -4.82 -20.60 5.86
C PRO A 287 -3.90 -19.47 6.40
N ILE A 288 -2.73 -19.84 6.94
CA ILE A 288 -1.80 -18.95 7.66
C ILE A 288 -1.25 -17.80 6.84
N GLU A 289 -1.23 -17.92 5.50
CA GLU A 289 -0.80 -16.86 4.62
C GLU A 289 -1.76 -15.66 4.69
N PHE A 290 -3.07 -15.91 4.73
CA PHE A 290 -4.09 -14.87 4.82
C PHE A 290 -4.17 -14.28 6.22
N GLU A 291 -4.03 -15.08 7.28
CA GLU A 291 -3.91 -14.62 8.66
C GLU A 291 -2.67 -13.72 8.84
N ASN A 292 -1.55 -14.09 8.23
CA ASN A 292 -0.33 -13.28 8.26
C ASN A 292 -0.48 -11.98 7.45
N ALA A 293 -1.21 -12.01 6.33
CA ALA A 293 -1.51 -10.82 5.55
C ALA A 293 -2.39 -9.84 6.33
N GLU A 294 -3.45 -10.34 6.98
CA GLU A 294 -4.34 -9.57 7.85
C GLU A 294 -3.57 -8.87 8.97
N GLY A 295 -2.82 -9.62 9.79
CA GLY A 295 -2.10 -9.05 10.93
C GLY A 295 -1.04 -8.01 10.53
N ASN A 296 -0.32 -8.21 9.43
CA ASN A 296 0.63 -7.22 8.93
C ASN A 296 -0.06 -5.98 8.33
N ALA A 297 -1.21 -6.15 7.68
CA ALA A 297 -2.01 -5.02 7.19
C ALA A 297 -2.54 -4.17 8.35
N GLU A 298 -2.93 -4.78 9.46
CA GLU A 298 -3.39 -4.10 10.67
C GLU A 298 -2.28 -3.27 11.33
N LEU A 299 -1.07 -3.84 11.45
CA LEU A 299 0.10 -3.10 11.94
C LEU A 299 0.49 -1.96 11.00
N CYS A 300 0.41 -2.16 9.69
CA CYS A 300 0.68 -1.12 8.70
C CYS A 300 -0.33 0.04 8.82
N GLU A 301 -1.62 -0.26 8.94
CA GLU A 301 -2.68 0.73 9.15
C GLU A 301 -2.43 1.59 10.39
N ALA A 302 -2.12 0.96 11.52
CA ALA A 302 -1.83 1.65 12.77
C ALA A 302 -0.63 2.61 12.63
N MET A 303 0.44 2.18 11.96
CA MET A 303 1.60 3.02 11.69
C MET A 303 1.30 4.15 10.73
N ALA A 304 0.51 3.91 9.68
CA ALA A 304 0.07 4.96 8.75
C ALA A 304 -0.73 6.06 9.47
N ASN A 305 -1.61 5.69 10.41
CA ASN A 305 -2.32 6.65 11.25
C ASN A 305 -1.36 7.53 12.08
N VAL A 306 -0.32 6.93 12.68
CA VAL A 306 0.68 7.68 13.45
C VAL A 306 1.45 8.65 12.53
N MET A 307 1.82 8.21 11.31
CA MET A 307 2.50 9.08 10.33
C MET A 307 1.65 10.27 9.92
N ILE A 308 0.36 10.05 9.58
CA ILE A 308 -0.57 11.12 9.20
C ILE A 308 -0.70 12.14 10.34
N ASN A 309 -0.99 11.67 11.55
CA ASN A 309 -1.18 12.54 12.70
C ASN A 309 0.07 13.38 13.00
N LYS A 310 1.26 12.76 12.89
CA LYS A 310 2.51 13.45 13.17
C LYS A 310 2.91 14.42 12.06
N ALA A 311 2.70 14.05 10.80
CA ALA A 311 2.98 14.92 9.66
C ALA A 311 2.17 16.24 9.73
N MET A 312 0.97 16.18 10.31
CA MET A 312 0.07 17.35 10.43
C MET A 312 0.21 18.11 11.74
N SER A 313 1.16 17.77 12.62
CA SER A 313 1.31 18.38 13.94
C SER A 313 2.73 18.84 14.23
N SER A 314 2.87 20.07 14.73
CA SER A 314 4.14 20.64 15.20
C SER A 314 3.88 21.62 16.35
N ARG A 315 4.92 21.92 17.14
CA ARG A 315 4.89 22.95 18.17
C ARG A 315 5.63 24.19 17.66
N LEU A 316 4.84 25.24 17.38
CA LEU A 316 5.36 26.45 16.72
C LEU A 316 6.09 26.08 15.41
N ASP A 317 7.31 26.58 15.23
CA ASP A 317 8.06 26.35 14.00
C ASP A 317 8.80 25.02 14.00
N ARG A 318 9.14 24.47 15.18
CA ARG A 318 9.80 23.15 15.31
C ARG A 318 9.71 22.54 16.70
N ASP A 319 9.57 21.21 16.73
CA ASP A 319 9.95 20.32 17.83
C ASP A 319 10.64 19.06 17.26
N LEU A 320 11.20 18.20 18.14
CA LEU A 320 11.94 17.02 17.70
C LEU A 320 11.07 15.75 17.55
N SER A 321 9.82 15.79 17.96
CA SER A 321 8.96 14.60 17.99
C SER A 321 8.64 14.02 16.61
N ASP A 322 8.72 14.84 15.55
CA ASP A 322 8.59 14.41 14.17
C ASP A 322 9.66 13.40 13.76
N LEU A 323 10.92 13.66 14.07
CA LEU A 323 12.03 12.75 13.72
C LEU A 323 11.90 11.40 14.41
N THR A 324 11.45 11.37 15.68
CA THR A 324 11.20 10.11 16.39
C THR A 324 10.19 9.24 15.66
N VAL A 325 9.14 9.83 15.12
CA VAL A 325 8.11 9.12 14.38
C VAL A 325 8.60 8.76 12.97
N MET A 326 9.19 9.69 12.24
CA MET A 326 9.66 9.48 10.86
C MET A 326 10.71 8.37 10.73
N ARG A 327 11.50 8.09 11.75
CA ARG A 327 12.42 6.93 11.80
C ARG A 327 11.68 5.59 11.65
N ASN A 328 10.38 5.55 11.89
CA ASN A 328 9.54 4.36 11.70
C ASN A 328 8.86 4.28 10.32
N LEU A 329 9.15 5.21 9.42
CA LEU A 329 8.59 5.20 8.06
C LEU A 329 8.90 3.88 7.33
N GLY A 330 10.14 3.39 7.46
CA GLY A 330 10.54 2.09 6.92
C GLY A 330 9.75 0.92 7.50
N SER A 331 9.37 0.97 8.77
CA SER A 331 8.54 -0.07 9.39
C SER A 331 7.12 -0.13 8.81
N MET A 332 6.51 1.01 8.50
CA MET A 332 5.22 1.07 7.81
C MET A 332 5.29 0.37 6.45
N PHE A 333 6.28 0.70 5.62
CA PHE A 333 6.51 0.04 4.34
C PHE A 333 6.87 -1.46 4.49
N GLY A 334 7.58 -1.82 5.55
CA GLY A 334 7.92 -3.19 5.88
C GLY A 334 6.68 -4.04 6.16
N TYR A 335 5.77 -3.57 7.00
CA TYR A 335 4.51 -4.27 7.27
C TYR A 335 3.63 -4.35 6.01
N LEU A 336 3.54 -3.29 5.21
CA LEU A 336 2.83 -3.33 3.93
C LEU A 336 3.42 -4.39 2.99
N THR A 337 4.74 -4.45 2.89
CA THR A 337 5.44 -5.46 2.07
C THR A 337 5.12 -6.88 2.52
N LEU A 338 5.08 -7.12 3.84
CA LEU A 338 4.73 -8.42 4.40
C LEU A 338 3.27 -8.78 4.12
N ALA A 339 2.34 -7.84 4.25
CA ALA A 339 0.92 -8.05 3.94
C ALA A 339 0.74 -8.45 2.47
N ILE A 340 1.27 -7.67 1.52
CA ILE A 340 1.21 -7.94 0.08
C ILE A 340 1.84 -9.30 -0.24
N THR A 341 3.04 -9.56 0.28
CA THR A 341 3.77 -10.79 -0.02
C THR A 341 3.08 -12.04 0.55
N SER A 342 2.48 -11.92 1.73
CA SER A 342 1.73 -13.02 2.35
C SER A 342 0.45 -13.30 1.58
N MET A 343 -0.31 -12.28 1.19
CA MET A 343 -1.48 -12.41 0.32
C MET A 343 -1.12 -13.11 -1.00
N SER A 344 -0.11 -12.60 -1.72
CA SER A 344 0.37 -13.17 -2.98
C SER A 344 0.80 -14.65 -2.84
N ARG A 345 1.47 -15.01 -1.72
CA ARG A 345 1.82 -16.40 -1.43
C ARG A 345 0.59 -17.27 -1.16
N GLY A 346 -0.38 -16.74 -0.45
CA GLY A 346 -1.66 -17.40 -0.22
C GLY A 346 -2.35 -17.72 -1.54
N LEU A 347 -2.56 -16.73 -2.39
CA LEU A 347 -3.21 -16.89 -3.70
C LEU A 347 -2.54 -17.93 -4.61
N LYS A 348 -1.22 -18.14 -4.45
CA LYS A 348 -0.46 -19.17 -5.22
C LYS A 348 -0.52 -20.57 -4.60
N ARG A 349 -0.89 -20.69 -3.33
CA ARG A 349 -0.92 -21.95 -2.58
C ARG A 349 -2.31 -22.51 -2.36
N TYR A 350 -3.31 -21.69 -2.65
CA TYR A 350 -4.72 -22.05 -2.52
C TYR A 350 -5.42 -21.85 -3.85
N SER A 351 -6.52 -22.58 -4.05
CA SER A 351 -7.41 -22.45 -5.20
C SER A 351 -8.86 -22.42 -4.74
N LEU A 352 -9.73 -21.95 -5.61
CA LEU A 352 -11.16 -22.16 -5.45
C LEU A 352 -11.48 -23.62 -5.78
N ASP A 353 -12.37 -24.24 -5.01
CA ASP A 353 -12.91 -25.57 -5.28
C ASP A 353 -14.09 -25.43 -6.23
N ALA A 354 -13.82 -25.57 -7.53
CA ALA A 354 -14.80 -25.39 -8.60
C ALA A 354 -15.96 -26.41 -8.49
N ASP A 355 -15.66 -27.65 -8.10
CA ASP A 355 -16.64 -28.71 -7.98
C ASP A 355 -17.60 -28.41 -6.82
N LEU A 356 -17.08 -28.03 -5.66
CA LEU A 356 -17.91 -27.65 -4.51
C LEU A 356 -18.73 -26.38 -4.77
N ILE A 357 -18.18 -25.41 -5.50
CA ILE A 357 -18.91 -24.18 -5.88
C ILE A 357 -20.10 -24.55 -6.77
N GLU A 358 -19.88 -25.34 -7.80
CA GLU A 358 -20.93 -25.73 -8.75
C GLU A 358 -21.97 -26.63 -8.08
N GLU A 359 -21.55 -27.59 -7.27
CA GLU A 359 -22.45 -28.42 -6.46
C GLU A 359 -23.30 -27.56 -5.53
N THR A 360 -22.69 -26.56 -4.86
CA THR A 360 -23.42 -25.68 -3.95
C THR A 360 -24.45 -24.82 -4.69
N ILE A 361 -24.11 -24.31 -5.88
CA ILE A 361 -25.05 -23.53 -6.70
C ILE A 361 -26.18 -24.44 -7.17
N SER A 362 -25.87 -25.57 -7.78
CA SER A 362 -26.85 -26.49 -8.36
C SER A 362 -27.85 -27.07 -7.34
N ASN A 363 -27.44 -27.15 -6.06
CA ASN A 363 -28.29 -27.61 -4.97
C ASN A 363 -28.84 -26.47 -4.09
N SER A 364 -28.97 -25.26 -4.62
CA SER A 364 -29.43 -24.09 -3.84
C SER A 364 -30.43 -23.23 -4.63
N HIS A 365 -31.47 -23.86 -5.22
CA HIS A 365 -32.49 -23.14 -6.02
C HIS A 365 -33.30 -22.16 -5.17
N GLU A 366 -33.24 -22.19 -3.85
CA GLU A 366 -33.78 -21.14 -2.99
C GLU A 366 -33.13 -19.76 -3.28
N MET A 367 -31.96 -19.71 -3.90
CA MET A 367 -31.33 -18.45 -4.35
C MET A 367 -32.09 -17.75 -5.49
N LEU A 368 -33.04 -18.44 -6.16
CA LEU A 368 -33.94 -17.86 -7.14
C LEU A 368 -35.09 -17.06 -6.53
N ALA A 369 -35.25 -17.06 -5.20
CA ALA A 369 -36.40 -16.42 -4.51
C ALA A 369 -36.58 -14.94 -4.92
N GLU A 370 -35.49 -14.17 -5.06
CA GLU A 370 -35.55 -12.78 -5.52
C GLU A 370 -36.02 -12.70 -6.97
N SER A 371 -35.50 -13.52 -7.86
CA SER A 371 -35.87 -13.55 -9.28
C SER A 371 -37.35 -13.94 -9.45
N VAL A 372 -37.83 -14.90 -8.66
CA VAL A 372 -39.24 -15.30 -8.62
C VAL A 372 -40.15 -14.13 -8.19
N SER A 373 -39.78 -13.44 -7.09
CA SER A 373 -40.52 -12.27 -6.62
C SER A 373 -40.55 -11.16 -7.65
N LEU A 374 -39.40 -10.84 -8.28
CA LEU A 374 -39.29 -9.81 -9.31
C LEU A 374 -40.11 -10.15 -10.55
N MET A 375 -40.09 -11.40 -10.99
CA MET A 375 -40.87 -11.84 -12.16
C MET A 375 -42.40 -11.75 -11.91
N MET A 376 -42.84 -12.15 -10.74
CA MET A 376 -44.22 -11.99 -10.30
C MET A 376 -44.66 -10.52 -10.24
N GLN A 377 -43.79 -9.65 -9.65
CA GLN A 377 -44.06 -8.20 -9.59
C GLN A 377 -44.16 -7.59 -10.99
N LYS A 378 -43.24 -7.93 -11.89
CA LYS A 378 -43.23 -7.47 -13.28
C LYS A 378 -44.53 -7.82 -14.01
N ASN A 379 -45.13 -8.95 -13.70
CA ASN A 379 -46.37 -9.45 -14.29
C ASN A 379 -47.63 -9.07 -13.49
N GLY A 380 -47.53 -8.17 -12.50
CA GLY A 380 -48.65 -7.61 -11.76
C GLY A 380 -49.31 -8.56 -10.74
N VAL A 381 -48.63 -9.60 -10.30
CA VAL A 381 -49.12 -10.50 -9.25
C VAL A 381 -49.18 -9.76 -7.92
N ALA A 382 -50.37 -9.64 -7.35
CA ALA A 382 -50.54 -9.00 -6.06
C ALA A 382 -49.88 -9.82 -4.92
N GLY A 383 -49.19 -9.18 -4.01
CA GLY A 383 -48.53 -9.86 -2.90
C GLY A 383 -47.29 -10.69 -3.30
N ALA A 384 -46.70 -10.45 -4.48
CA ALA A 384 -45.58 -11.24 -5.04
C ALA A 384 -44.43 -11.50 -4.06
N TYR A 385 -44.06 -10.52 -3.23
CA TYR A 385 -43.01 -10.69 -2.21
C TYR A 385 -43.44 -11.68 -1.13
N ASP A 386 -44.66 -11.57 -0.62
CA ASP A 386 -45.14 -12.45 0.45
C ASP A 386 -45.36 -13.88 -0.06
N ILE A 387 -45.79 -14.05 -1.32
CA ILE A 387 -45.88 -15.35 -1.97
C ILE A 387 -44.48 -15.98 -2.07
N ALA A 388 -43.49 -15.26 -2.63
CA ALA A 388 -42.12 -15.75 -2.74
C ALA A 388 -41.51 -16.06 -1.35
N LYS A 389 -41.80 -15.21 -0.36
CA LYS A 389 -41.37 -15.45 1.04
C LYS A 389 -41.98 -16.76 1.58
N GLY A 390 -43.25 -17.01 1.35
CA GLY A 390 -43.91 -18.26 1.72
C GLY A 390 -43.27 -19.48 1.09
N MET A 391 -42.92 -19.38 -0.21
CA MET A 391 -42.28 -20.47 -0.97
C MET A 391 -40.89 -20.82 -0.46
N PHE A 392 -40.03 -19.83 -0.14
CA PHE A 392 -38.61 -20.03 0.04
C PHE A 392 -38.10 -19.82 1.48
N MET A 393 -38.90 -19.20 2.36
CA MET A 393 -38.46 -18.91 3.73
C MET A 393 -38.05 -20.19 4.45
N SER A 394 -36.85 -20.19 5.02
CA SER A 394 -36.25 -21.32 5.74
C SER A 394 -35.93 -22.56 4.87
N LYS A 395 -36.09 -22.50 3.56
CA LYS A 395 -35.60 -23.55 2.67
C LYS A 395 -34.08 -23.47 2.55
N LYS A 396 -33.43 -24.60 2.43
CA LYS A 396 -31.97 -24.74 2.27
C LYS A 396 -31.70 -25.94 1.39
N ASP A 397 -30.64 -25.83 0.60
CA ASP A 397 -30.17 -26.92 -0.27
C ASP A 397 -31.31 -27.50 -1.15
N MET A 398 -32.09 -26.58 -1.77
CA MET A 398 -33.24 -26.90 -2.61
C MET A 398 -32.73 -27.39 -3.96
N SER A 399 -33.14 -28.62 -4.33
CA SER A 399 -32.88 -29.16 -5.66
C SER A 399 -33.71 -28.45 -6.76
N ARG A 400 -33.40 -28.72 -8.01
CA ARG A 400 -34.21 -28.26 -9.14
C ARG A 400 -35.63 -28.79 -9.08
N GLU A 401 -35.80 -30.06 -8.74
CA GLU A 401 -37.10 -30.71 -8.61
C GLU A 401 -37.94 -30.07 -7.48
N ASP A 402 -37.33 -29.83 -6.32
CA ASP A 402 -37.98 -29.14 -5.18
C ASP A 402 -38.45 -27.72 -5.59
N PHE A 403 -37.65 -27.01 -6.37
CA PHE A 403 -38.01 -25.69 -6.89
C PHE A 403 -39.21 -25.77 -7.84
N GLU A 404 -39.21 -26.69 -8.81
CA GLU A 404 -40.30 -26.88 -9.77
C GLU A 404 -41.59 -27.28 -9.06
N ASP A 405 -41.52 -28.21 -8.11
CA ASP A 405 -42.68 -28.62 -7.30
C ASP A 405 -43.23 -27.44 -6.47
N CYS A 406 -42.33 -26.61 -5.91
CA CYS A 406 -42.71 -25.44 -5.14
C CYS A 406 -43.43 -24.40 -6.01
N VAL A 407 -42.92 -24.13 -7.23
CA VAL A 407 -43.57 -23.22 -8.21
C VAL A 407 -44.92 -23.76 -8.65
N MET A 408 -45.00 -25.02 -9.02
CA MET A 408 -46.23 -25.62 -9.52
C MET A 408 -47.31 -25.76 -8.40
N GLY A 409 -46.87 -26.03 -7.17
CA GLY A 409 -47.78 -26.18 -6.01
C GLY A 409 -48.34 -24.87 -5.46
N THR A 410 -47.86 -23.69 -5.89
CA THR A 410 -48.33 -22.39 -5.39
C THR A 410 -49.53 -21.92 -6.17
N GLU A 411 -50.74 -21.97 -5.59
CA GLU A 411 -52.00 -21.65 -6.25
C GLU A 411 -52.15 -20.17 -6.61
N GLU A 412 -51.53 -19.25 -5.89
CA GLU A 412 -51.57 -17.81 -6.06
C GLU A 412 -50.86 -17.33 -7.33
N ILE A 413 -50.08 -18.19 -7.99
CA ILE A 413 -49.31 -17.85 -9.19
C ILE A 413 -50.11 -18.28 -10.43
N PRO A 414 -50.42 -17.35 -11.36
CA PRO A 414 -51.05 -17.69 -12.64
C PRO A 414 -50.22 -18.70 -13.46
N GLU A 415 -50.88 -19.63 -14.14
CA GLU A 415 -50.21 -20.73 -14.84
C GLU A 415 -49.23 -20.24 -15.91
N GLU A 416 -49.52 -19.13 -16.61
CA GLU A 416 -48.62 -18.53 -17.59
C GLU A 416 -47.30 -18.04 -16.94
N ILE A 417 -47.39 -17.53 -15.72
CA ILE A 417 -46.22 -17.05 -14.96
C ILE A 417 -45.43 -18.24 -14.42
N LYS A 418 -46.09 -19.31 -13.97
CA LYS A 418 -45.39 -20.53 -13.57
C LYS A 418 -44.47 -21.05 -14.67
N GLN A 419 -44.97 -21.09 -15.92
CA GLN A 419 -44.18 -21.55 -17.06
C GLN A 419 -42.94 -20.65 -17.34
N GLU A 420 -43.03 -19.35 -17.05
CA GLU A 420 -41.89 -18.46 -17.14
C GLU A 420 -40.92 -18.63 -15.98
N LEU A 421 -41.44 -18.87 -14.76
CA LEU A 421 -40.60 -19.13 -13.55
C LEU A 421 -39.81 -20.43 -13.70
N LEU A 422 -40.38 -21.45 -14.32
CA LEU A 422 -39.67 -22.72 -14.58
C LEU A 422 -38.48 -22.58 -15.55
N LYS A 423 -38.36 -21.47 -16.28
CA LYS A 423 -37.21 -21.18 -17.15
C LYS A 423 -36.06 -20.49 -16.42
N LEU A 424 -36.25 -20.11 -15.14
CA LEU A 424 -35.21 -19.49 -14.37
C LEU A 424 -34.09 -20.50 -14.07
N GLU A 425 -32.84 -20.04 -14.24
CA GLU A 425 -31.63 -20.80 -13.97
C GLU A 425 -30.75 -20.04 -12.97
N LEU A 426 -29.91 -20.78 -12.23
CA LEU A 426 -28.91 -20.23 -11.32
C LEU A 426 -27.60 -19.91 -12.04
#